data_66e2fa1a5c05ec195b6ee6dfd8ae2272
#
_entry.id   66e2fa1a5c05ec195b6ee6dfd8ae2272
#
_cell.length_a   1.000
_cell.length_b   1.000
_cell.length_c   1.000
_cell.angle_alpha   90.00
_cell.angle_beta   90.00
_cell.angle_gamma   90.00
#
_symmetry.space_group_name_H-M   'P 1'
#
loop_
_entity.id
_entity.type
_entity.pdbx_description
1 polymer ?
#
loop_
_entity_poly.entity_id
_entity_poly.type
_entity_poly.pdbx_seq_one_letter_code
_entity_poly.pdbx_strand_id
1 'polypeptide(L)'
;AIMRLKLVEKDISRIEACMGRYSIRKFPKAFVMANCSDLQEGLRTWFKLSSTIPGLDMAYFYNVLTYTGQDLEEKGTQLLLYEGLEKGLGQEFDRSLYSMTEEPECIYTIIESEYTHPDFDMIHKMVQWAHKHGLEPMECVYANDMTSFFAKDRTTYCLEIYMPFKRIASPV
;
A
#
# COMPACT_ATOMS: atom_id res chain seq x y z
N ALA A 1 -2.64 12.95 -17.79
CA ALA A 1 -3.38 11.84 -18.41
C ALA A 1 -2.45 10.68 -18.79
N ILE A 2 -1.36 10.94 -19.52
CA ILE A 2 -0.41 9.90 -19.95
C ILE A 2 0.27 9.23 -18.76
N MET A 3 0.67 10.01 -17.75
CA MET A 3 1.34 9.50 -16.56
C MET A 3 0.42 8.55 -15.76
N ARG A 4 -0.86 8.90 -15.64
CA ARG A 4 -1.85 8.04 -14.99
C ARG A 4 -2.07 6.73 -15.73
N LEU A 5 -2.15 6.77 -17.07
CA LEU A 5 -2.26 5.56 -17.90
C LEU A 5 -1.07 4.63 -17.71
N LYS A 6 0.15 5.18 -17.64
CA LYS A 6 1.36 4.39 -17.37
C LYS A 6 1.33 3.73 -15.99
N LEU A 7 0.80 4.41 -14.97
CA LEU A 7 0.62 3.82 -13.64
C LEU A 7 -0.38 2.67 -13.68
N VAL A 8 -1.49 2.84 -14.35
CA VAL A 8 -2.52 1.79 -14.51
C VAL A 8 -1.93 0.57 -15.22
N GLU A 9 -1.17 0.78 -16.30
CA GLU A 9 -0.48 -0.32 -17.00
C GLU A 9 0.49 -1.07 -16.11
N LYS A 10 1.28 -0.36 -15.30
CA LYS A 10 2.19 -0.97 -14.33
C LYS A 10 1.43 -1.78 -13.27
N ASP A 11 0.33 -1.24 -12.78
CA ASP A 11 -0.49 -1.91 -11.78
C ASP A 11 -1.13 -3.19 -12.33
N ILE A 12 -1.67 -3.14 -13.55
CA ILE A 12 -2.22 -4.32 -14.21
C ILE A 12 -1.15 -5.40 -14.40
N SER A 13 0.03 -5.04 -14.89
CA SER A 13 1.14 -5.97 -15.07
C SER A 13 1.57 -6.60 -13.74
N ARG A 14 1.59 -5.83 -12.68
CA ARG A 14 1.95 -6.32 -11.35
C ARG A 14 0.87 -7.24 -10.77
N ILE A 15 -0.40 -6.94 -10.98
CA ILE A 15 -1.50 -7.83 -10.61
C ILE A 15 -1.34 -9.19 -11.30
N GLU A 16 -1.11 -9.20 -12.59
CA GLU A 16 -0.91 -10.44 -13.36
C GLU A 16 0.29 -11.25 -12.87
N ALA A 17 1.40 -10.59 -12.56
CA ALA A 17 2.63 -11.25 -12.14
C ALA A 17 2.59 -11.77 -10.69
N CYS A 18 1.88 -11.09 -9.79
CA CYS A 18 1.99 -11.31 -8.35
C CYS A 18 0.73 -11.87 -7.70
N MET A 19 -0.38 -11.99 -8.43
CA MET A 19 -1.63 -12.49 -7.86
C MET A 19 -1.47 -13.88 -7.24
N GLY A 20 -1.78 -13.98 -5.95
CA GLY A 20 -1.71 -15.24 -5.19
C GLY A 20 -0.29 -15.76 -4.96
N ARG A 21 0.73 -14.96 -5.20
CA ARG A 21 2.14 -15.34 -5.02
C ARG A 21 2.79 -14.48 -3.95
N TYR A 22 3.64 -15.10 -3.13
CA TYR A 22 4.44 -14.38 -2.16
C TYR A 22 5.83 -14.12 -2.71
N SER A 23 6.33 -12.92 -2.48
CA SER A 23 7.68 -12.49 -2.85
C SER A 23 8.22 -11.49 -1.84
N ILE A 24 9.46 -11.09 -2.02
CA ILE A 24 10.09 -10.06 -1.21
C ILE A 24 10.21 -8.80 -2.06
N ARG A 25 9.74 -7.68 -1.51
CA ARG A 25 9.77 -6.39 -2.16
C ARG A 25 9.94 -5.28 -1.13
N LYS A 26 10.71 -4.26 -1.46
CA LYS A 26 10.80 -3.07 -0.62
C LYS A 26 9.51 -2.26 -0.67
N PHE A 27 9.14 -1.68 0.47
CA PHE A 27 8.05 -0.72 0.52
C PHE A 27 8.40 0.49 -0.38
N PRO A 28 7.45 1.03 -1.14
CA PRO A 28 7.74 2.12 -2.07
C PRO A 28 8.16 3.39 -1.34
N LYS A 29 9.12 4.09 -1.93
CA LYS A 29 9.51 5.42 -1.49
C LYS A 29 8.43 6.43 -1.91
N ALA A 30 7.84 7.08 -0.95
CA ALA A 30 6.70 7.95 -1.17
C ALA A 30 6.67 9.12 -0.17
N PHE A 31 6.08 10.23 -0.59
CA PHE A 31 5.72 11.31 0.32
C PHE A 31 4.46 10.93 1.09
N VAL A 32 4.49 11.11 2.40
CA VAL A 32 3.31 10.93 3.24
C VAL A 32 2.51 12.24 3.22
N MET A 33 1.47 12.27 2.39
CA MET A 33 0.64 13.46 2.20
C MET A 33 -0.30 13.67 3.37
N ALA A 34 -0.78 12.59 3.99
CA ALA A 34 -1.62 12.65 5.19
C ALA A 34 -1.61 11.30 5.92
N ASN A 35 -1.82 11.38 7.24
CA ASN A 35 -2.15 10.25 8.11
C ASN A 35 -3.55 10.46 8.63
N CYS A 36 -4.44 9.52 8.39
CA CYS A 36 -5.86 9.62 8.72
C CYS A 36 -6.28 8.47 9.63
N SER A 37 -7.36 8.65 10.39
CA SER A 37 -7.85 7.64 11.31
C SER A 37 -8.50 6.45 10.59
N ASP A 38 -9.10 6.69 9.43
CA ASP A 38 -9.74 5.68 8.60
C ASP A 38 -9.78 6.12 7.13
N LEU A 39 -10.30 5.25 6.27
CA LEU A 39 -10.40 5.52 4.84
C LEU A 39 -11.35 6.70 4.54
N GLN A 40 -12.42 6.89 5.30
CA GLN A 40 -13.35 8.00 5.07
C GLN A 40 -12.67 9.34 5.33
N GLU A 41 -11.93 9.45 6.42
CA GLU A 41 -11.12 10.66 6.68
C GLU A 41 -10.06 10.84 5.59
N GLY A 42 -9.45 9.76 5.14
CA GLY A 42 -8.50 9.77 4.03
C GLY A 42 -9.08 10.35 2.75
N LEU A 43 -10.27 9.94 2.38
CA LEU A 43 -10.99 10.45 1.20
C LEU A 43 -11.33 11.93 1.36
N ARG A 44 -11.83 12.37 2.52
CA ARG A 44 -12.11 13.78 2.78
C ARG A 44 -10.85 14.63 2.69
N THR A 45 -9.76 14.16 3.27
CA THR A 45 -8.47 14.84 3.22
C THR A 45 -7.94 14.94 1.80
N TRP A 46 -8.06 13.86 1.03
CA TRP A 46 -7.67 13.84 -0.38
C TRP A 46 -8.45 14.89 -1.20
N PHE A 47 -9.76 15.00 -1.00
CA PHE A 47 -10.57 16.03 -1.67
C PHE A 47 -10.11 17.45 -1.33
N LYS A 48 -9.80 17.70 -0.07
CA LYS A 48 -9.28 19.02 0.35
C LYS A 48 -7.92 19.33 -0.29
N LEU A 49 -6.99 18.37 -0.25
CA LEU A 49 -5.65 18.54 -0.84
C LEU A 49 -5.72 18.67 -2.36
N SER A 50 -6.60 17.94 -3.01
CA SER A 50 -6.78 18.00 -4.46
C SER A 50 -7.27 19.35 -4.96
N SER A 51 -7.94 20.13 -4.13
CA SER A 51 -8.36 21.49 -4.47
C SER A 51 -7.18 22.48 -4.50
N THR A 52 -6.09 22.17 -3.79
CA THR A 52 -4.90 23.02 -3.69
C THR A 52 -3.69 22.44 -4.43
N ILE A 53 -3.67 21.13 -4.64
CA ILE A 53 -2.58 20.41 -5.33
C ILE A 53 -3.15 19.69 -6.56
N PRO A 54 -3.18 20.34 -7.74
CA PRO A 54 -3.64 19.69 -8.97
C PRO A 54 -2.77 18.46 -9.30
N GLY A 55 -3.40 17.36 -9.71
CA GLY A 55 -2.72 16.11 -10.07
C GLY A 55 -2.56 15.13 -8.92
N LEU A 56 -3.07 15.44 -7.74
CA LEU A 56 -3.01 14.55 -6.58
C LEU A 56 -3.86 13.27 -6.74
N ASP A 57 -4.60 13.16 -7.83
CA ASP A 57 -5.30 11.93 -8.22
C ASP A 57 -4.37 10.75 -8.48
N MET A 58 -3.07 10.98 -8.57
CA MET A 58 -2.03 9.93 -8.63
C MET A 58 -1.60 9.41 -7.25
N ALA A 59 -2.15 9.94 -6.17
CA ALA A 59 -1.86 9.45 -4.82
C ALA A 59 -2.62 8.15 -4.52
N TYR A 60 -2.06 7.34 -3.63
CA TYR A 60 -2.60 6.06 -3.23
C TYR A 60 -3.01 6.06 -1.76
N PHE A 61 -4.06 5.30 -1.44
CA PHE A 61 -4.50 5.09 -0.07
C PHE A 61 -3.98 3.75 0.43
N TYR A 62 -3.15 3.79 1.47
CA TYR A 62 -2.67 2.59 2.16
C TYR A 62 -3.37 2.44 3.50
N ASN A 63 -4.12 1.38 3.67
CA ASN A 63 -4.65 1.01 4.98
C ASN A 63 -3.52 0.43 5.81
N VAL A 64 -3.37 0.92 7.03
CA VAL A 64 -2.38 0.47 7.99
C VAL A 64 -3.07 -0.41 9.01
N LEU A 65 -2.59 -1.65 9.13
CA LEU A 65 -3.14 -2.64 10.04
C LEU A 65 -2.06 -3.18 10.96
N THR A 66 -2.46 -3.70 12.10
CA THR A 66 -1.59 -4.39 13.04
C THR A 66 -2.03 -5.83 13.21
N TYR A 67 -1.10 -6.77 12.99
CA TYR A 67 -1.30 -8.19 13.21
C TYR A 67 -0.62 -8.62 14.51
N THR A 68 -1.38 -9.22 15.42
CA THR A 68 -0.90 -9.61 16.76
C THR A 68 -0.76 -11.12 16.94
N GLY A 69 -1.08 -11.91 15.91
CA GLY A 69 -1.13 -13.38 16.01
C GLY A 69 -2.53 -13.91 16.39
N GLN A 70 -3.36 -13.07 16.95
CA GLN A 70 -4.75 -13.39 17.33
C GLN A 70 -5.76 -12.50 16.62
N ASP A 71 -5.41 -11.25 16.40
CA ASP A 71 -6.28 -10.25 15.80
C ASP A 71 -5.57 -9.48 14.69
N LEU A 72 -6.36 -8.93 13.79
CA LEU A 72 -5.94 -7.96 12.79
C LEU A 72 -6.75 -6.68 13.01
N GLU A 73 -6.08 -5.60 13.40
CA GLU A 73 -6.71 -4.33 13.71
C GLU A 73 -6.36 -3.26 12.69
N GLU A 74 -7.35 -2.52 12.24
CA GLU A 74 -7.13 -1.31 11.45
C GLU A 74 -6.59 -0.19 12.34
N LYS A 75 -5.50 0.46 11.94
CA LYS A 75 -4.86 1.56 12.67
C LYS A 75 -5.01 2.92 12.01
N GLY A 76 -5.30 2.95 10.74
CA GLY A 76 -5.48 4.19 10.01
C GLY A 76 -5.28 4.02 8.51
N THR A 77 -5.25 5.17 7.83
CA THR A 77 -5.02 5.25 6.40
C THR A 77 -3.97 6.30 6.10
N GLN A 78 -2.99 5.96 5.28
CA GLN A 78 -2.00 6.91 4.78
C GLN A 78 -2.30 7.25 3.33
N LEU A 79 -2.23 8.53 3.02
CA LEU A 79 -2.27 9.03 1.64
C LEU A 79 -0.83 9.20 1.17
N LEU A 80 -0.42 8.42 0.19
CA LEU A 80 0.95 8.38 -0.30
C LEU A 80 1.05 8.86 -1.75
N LEU A 81 2.04 9.70 -2.03
CA LEU A 81 2.43 10.08 -3.37
C LEU A 81 3.81 9.52 -3.66
N TYR A 82 3.93 8.60 -4.61
CA TYR A 82 5.21 7.98 -4.93
C TYR A 82 6.23 8.99 -5.42
N GLU A 83 7.49 8.82 -5.01
CA GLU A 83 8.58 9.68 -5.45
C GLU A 83 8.68 9.70 -6.97
N GLY A 84 8.86 10.89 -7.52
CA GLY A 84 8.90 11.12 -8.95
C GLY A 84 7.55 11.52 -9.55
N LEU A 85 6.43 11.15 -8.95
CA LEU A 85 5.10 11.54 -9.43
C LEU A 85 4.79 13.02 -9.19
N GLU A 86 5.45 13.65 -8.23
CA GLU A 86 5.32 15.09 -7.95
C GLU A 86 5.66 15.95 -9.16
N LYS A 87 6.47 15.44 -10.07
CA LYS A 87 6.83 16.13 -11.33
C LYS A 87 5.63 16.30 -12.27
N GLY A 88 4.61 15.45 -12.12
CA GLY A 88 3.37 15.52 -12.88
C GLY A 88 2.30 16.42 -12.26
N LEU A 89 2.58 17.01 -11.09
CA LEU A 89 1.66 17.94 -10.45
C LEU A 89 1.66 19.28 -11.20
N GLY A 90 0.50 19.93 -11.26
CA GLY A 90 0.32 21.17 -12.01
C GLY A 90 0.95 22.41 -11.38
N GLN A 91 1.63 22.27 -10.25
CA GLN A 91 2.33 23.34 -9.55
C GLN A 91 3.62 22.84 -8.92
N GLU A 92 4.47 23.73 -8.50
CA GLU A 92 5.69 23.39 -7.78
C GLU A 92 5.31 22.71 -6.45
N PHE A 93 5.89 21.52 -6.23
CA PHE A 93 5.66 20.71 -5.05
C PHE A 93 6.79 20.95 -4.04
N ASP A 94 6.43 21.46 -2.87
CA ASP A 94 7.42 21.69 -1.80
C ASP A 94 7.65 20.40 -1.01
N ARG A 95 8.74 19.72 -1.34
CA ARG A 95 9.15 18.46 -0.68
C ARG A 95 9.38 18.60 0.82
N SER A 96 9.73 19.78 1.29
CA SER A 96 10.06 20.02 2.70
C SER A 96 8.83 19.95 3.63
N LEU A 97 7.64 20.08 3.07
CA LEU A 97 6.39 20.02 3.84
C LEU A 97 5.96 18.60 4.21
N TYR A 98 6.54 17.57 3.58
CA TYR A 98 6.10 16.20 3.73
C TYR A 98 7.23 15.27 4.12
N SER A 99 6.94 14.34 5.03
CA SER A 99 7.86 13.26 5.35
C SER A 99 7.85 12.19 4.25
N MET A 100 8.92 11.39 4.22
CA MET A 100 9.04 10.26 3.30
C MET A 100 8.81 8.95 4.04
N THR A 101 8.27 7.95 3.35
CA THR A 101 8.21 6.59 3.87
C THR A 101 9.60 6.01 4.02
N GLU A 102 9.78 5.12 5.01
CA GLU A 102 10.91 4.20 5.03
C GLU A 102 10.68 3.11 3.98
N GLU A 103 11.76 2.47 3.56
CA GLU A 103 11.71 1.43 2.53
C GLU A 103 12.12 0.06 3.10
N PRO A 104 11.40 -0.47 4.10
CA PRO A 104 11.75 -1.78 4.64
C PRO A 104 11.54 -2.88 3.60
N GLU A 105 12.32 -3.94 3.72
CA GLU A 105 12.00 -5.18 3.00
C GLU A 105 10.69 -5.74 3.53
N CYS A 106 9.81 -6.13 2.63
CA CYS A 106 8.50 -6.65 2.96
C CYS A 106 8.24 -7.99 2.28
N ILE A 107 7.48 -8.84 2.95
CA ILE A 107 6.77 -9.91 2.27
C ILE A 107 5.65 -9.21 1.49
N TYR A 108 5.55 -9.54 0.23
CA TYR A 108 4.65 -8.90 -0.72
C TYR A 108 3.76 -9.92 -1.40
N THR A 109 2.49 -9.58 -1.55
CA THR A 109 1.55 -10.34 -2.37
C THR A 109 0.45 -9.44 -2.90
N ILE A 110 -0.25 -9.94 -3.91
CA ILE A 110 -1.52 -9.37 -4.35
C ILE A 110 -2.59 -10.45 -4.19
N ILE A 111 -3.69 -10.10 -3.56
CA ILE A 111 -4.82 -11.00 -3.32
C ILE A 111 -6.12 -10.39 -3.83
N GLU A 112 -7.05 -11.24 -4.21
CA GLU A 112 -8.40 -10.84 -4.50
C GLU A 112 -9.23 -10.91 -3.22
N SER A 113 -10.00 -9.86 -2.93
CA SER A 113 -10.80 -9.74 -1.71
C SER A 113 -12.17 -9.14 -2.02
N GLU A 114 -13.18 -9.52 -1.25
CA GLU A 114 -14.51 -8.89 -1.30
C GLU A 114 -14.55 -7.54 -0.57
N TYR A 115 -13.50 -7.21 0.19
CA TYR A 115 -13.39 -5.99 0.99
C TYR A 115 -12.17 -5.18 0.61
N THR A 116 -12.16 -3.91 1.00
CA THR A 116 -11.05 -2.99 0.75
C THR A 116 -9.86 -3.18 1.68
N HIS A 117 -9.94 -4.10 2.62
CA HIS A 117 -8.87 -4.47 3.53
C HIS A 117 -8.76 -5.99 3.63
N PRO A 118 -7.56 -6.54 3.92
CA PRO A 118 -7.38 -7.97 4.07
C PRO A 118 -8.03 -8.48 5.37
N ASP A 119 -8.40 -9.74 5.38
CA ASP A 119 -8.86 -10.41 6.59
C ASP A 119 -7.70 -11.07 7.35
N PHE A 120 -7.99 -11.57 8.55
CA PHE A 120 -7.02 -12.24 9.41
C PHE A 120 -6.36 -13.44 8.72
N ASP A 121 -7.15 -14.29 8.05
CA ASP A 121 -6.63 -15.51 7.43
C ASP A 121 -5.63 -15.22 6.31
N MET A 122 -5.86 -14.20 5.52
CA MET A 122 -4.95 -13.77 4.46
C MET A 122 -3.59 -13.35 5.05
N ILE A 123 -3.59 -12.58 6.11
CA ILE A 123 -2.37 -12.12 6.77
C ILE A 123 -1.69 -13.27 7.53
N HIS A 124 -2.47 -14.12 8.16
CA HIS A 124 -1.94 -15.30 8.87
C HIS A 124 -1.17 -16.25 7.92
N LYS A 125 -1.69 -16.46 6.71
CA LYS A 125 -1.00 -17.24 5.68
C LYS A 125 0.33 -16.60 5.25
N MET A 126 0.39 -15.28 5.17
CA MET A 126 1.63 -14.56 4.89
C MET A 126 2.65 -14.78 6.00
N VAL A 127 2.22 -14.74 7.26
CA VAL A 127 3.07 -14.98 8.42
C VAL A 127 3.62 -16.41 8.40
N GLN A 128 2.78 -17.39 8.09
CA GLN A 128 3.20 -18.79 7.95
C GLN A 128 4.25 -18.96 6.85
N TRP A 129 4.05 -18.35 5.70
CA TRP A 129 5.03 -18.37 4.61
C TRP A 129 6.36 -17.75 5.05
N ALA A 130 6.30 -16.61 5.75
CA ALA A 130 7.47 -15.93 6.27
C ALA A 130 8.30 -16.83 7.20
N HIS A 131 7.65 -17.47 8.16
CA HIS A 131 8.33 -18.36 9.11
C HIS A 131 8.98 -19.55 8.41
N LYS A 132 8.36 -20.11 7.39
CA LYS A 132 8.93 -21.18 6.57
C LYS A 132 10.19 -20.75 5.81
N HIS A 133 10.35 -19.46 5.57
CA HIS A 133 11.49 -18.89 4.84
C HIS A 133 12.50 -18.18 5.75
N GLY A 134 12.43 -18.40 7.06
CA GLY A 134 13.37 -17.82 8.03
C GLY A 134 13.21 -16.31 8.21
N LEU A 135 12.01 -15.80 8.01
CA LEU A 135 11.69 -14.39 8.13
C LEU A 135 10.78 -14.15 9.32
N GLU A 136 11.03 -13.09 10.08
CA GLU A 136 10.19 -12.70 11.21
C GLU A 136 9.38 -11.45 10.83
N PRO A 137 8.06 -11.61 10.60
CA PRO A 137 7.22 -10.47 10.30
C PRO A 137 7.19 -9.45 11.43
N MET A 138 7.17 -8.18 11.08
CA MET A 138 6.84 -7.11 12.00
C MET A 138 5.32 -7.02 12.11
N GLU A 139 4.82 -6.39 13.16
CA GLU A 139 3.37 -6.35 13.42
C GLU A 139 2.60 -5.50 12.42
N CYS A 140 3.26 -4.59 11.74
CA CYS A 140 2.62 -3.63 10.83
C CYS A 140 2.39 -4.24 9.45
N VAL A 141 1.21 -3.99 8.89
CA VAL A 141 0.81 -4.42 7.55
C VAL A 141 0.23 -3.23 6.79
N TYR A 142 0.62 -3.08 5.54
CA TYR A 142 0.10 -2.04 4.64
C TYR A 142 -0.65 -2.68 3.49
N ALA A 143 -1.87 -2.21 3.24
CA ALA A 143 -2.72 -2.74 2.18
C ALA A 143 -3.26 -1.61 1.29
N ASN A 144 -3.10 -1.76 -0.01
CA ASN A 144 -3.58 -0.82 -1.02
C ASN A 144 -4.53 -1.52 -1.99
N ASP A 145 -5.69 -0.91 -2.24
CA ASP A 145 -6.60 -1.35 -3.28
C ASP A 145 -6.12 -0.85 -4.64
N MET A 146 -5.62 -1.76 -5.47
CA MET A 146 -5.09 -1.44 -6.79
C MET A 146 -6.17 -1.24 -7.85
N THR A 147 -7.40 -1.60 -7.56
CA THR A 147 -8.50 -1.58 -8.55
C THR A 147 -9.33 -0.30 -8.52
N SER A 148 -9.09 0.59 -7.56
CA SER A 148 -9.88 1.81 -7.36
C SER A 148 -9.90 2.76 -8.56
N PHE A 149 -8.89 2.71 -9.43
CA PHE A 149 -8.75 3.63 -10.56
C PHE A 149 -9.35 3.11 -11.88
N PHE A 150 -9.59 1.81 -12.01
CA PHE A 150 -9.98 1.22 -13.29
C PHE A 150 -11.12 0.18 -13.22
N ALA A 151 -11.60 -0.13 -12.04
CA ALA A 151 -12.69 -1.07 -11.86
C ALA A 151 -13.94 -0.37 -11.35
N LYS A 152 -14.84 -0.09 -12.26
CA LYS A 152 -16.23 0.24 -11.91
C LYS A 152 -16.99 -1.09 -11.84
N ASP A 153 -17.94 -1.21 -10.95
CA ASP A 153 -18.86 -2.36 -10.85
C ASP A 153 -18.22 -3.72 -10.51
N ARG A 154 -17.06 -3.72 -9.84
CA ARG A 154 -16.49 -4.96 -9.33
C ARG A 154 -17.06 -5.30 -7.96
N THR A 155 -17.31 -6.59 -7.76
CA THR A 155 -17.68 -7.18 -6.47
C THR A 155 -16.44 -7.55 -5.66
N THR A 156 -15.26 -7.53 -6.29
CA THR A 156 -13.98 -7.88 -5.67
C THR A 156 -12.92 -6.82 -5.93
N TYR A 157 -11.95 -6.75 -5.04
CA TYR A 157 -10.82 -5.83 -5.08
C TYR A 157 -9.51 -6.59 -5.20
N CYS A 158 -8.53 -6.03 -5.89
CA CYS A 158 -7.16 -6.53 -5.88
C CYS A 158 -6.37 -5.72 -4.86
N LEU A 159 -6.00 -6.37 -3.76
CA LEU A 159 -5.23 -5.75 -2.69
C LEU A 159 -3.76 -6.13 -2.81
N GLU A 160 -2.89 -5.14 -2.91
CA GLU A 160 -1.47 -5.38 -2.69
C GLU A 160 -1.16 -5.21 -1.20
N ILE A 161 -0.38 -6.14 -0.67
CA ILE A 161 -0.08 -6.20 0.76
C ILE A 161 1.43 -6.22 0.94
N TYR A 162 1.90 -5.31 1.80
CA TYR A 162 3.28 -5.22 2.25
C TYR A 162 3.35 -5.53 3.74
N MET A 163 4.14 -6.54 4.09
CA MET A 163 4.38 -6.92 5.48
C MET A 163 5.88 -6.80 5.77
N PRO A 164 6.33 -5.73 6.44
CA PRO A 164 7.74 -5.61 6.82
C PRO A 164 8.20 -6.79 7.66
N PHE A 165 9.46 -7.18 7.48
CA PHE A 165 10.05 -8.30 8.22
C PHE A 165 11.50 -8.02 8.60
N LYS A 166 11.99 -8.83 9.54
CA LYS A 166 13.39 -8.94 9.88
C LYS A 166 13.89 -10.35 9.54
N ARG A 167 15.12 -10.46 9.10
CA ARG A 167 15.73 -11.78 8.90
C ARG A 167 16.12 -12.36 10.24
N ILE A 168 15.78 -13.63 10.45
CA ILE A 168 16.18 -14.35 11.64
C ILE A 168 17.69 -14.60 11.51
N ALA A 169 18.47 -14.15 12.49
CA ALA A 169 19.89 -14.42 12.53
C ALA A 169 20.12 -15.93 12.66
N SER A 170 20.90 -16.52 11.75
CA SER A 170 21.30 -17.92 11.89
C SER A 170 22.07 -18.08 13.18
N PRO A 171 21.74 -19.07 14.03
CA PRO A 171 22.58 -19.38 15.19
C PRO A 171 23.96 -19.79 14.69
N VAL A 172 24.97 -19.13 15.22
CA VAL A 172 26.35 -19.40 14.87
C VAL A 172 26.81 -20.70 15.58
#